data_8b76033bd412f5600934a07225d9e660
#
_entry.id   8b76033bd412f5600934a07225d9e660
#
_cell.length_a   1.000
_cell.length_b   1.000
_cell.length_c   1.000
_cell.angle_alpha   90.00
_cell.angle_beta   90.00
_cell.angle_gamma   90.00
#
_symmetry.space_group_name_H-M   'P 1'
#
loop_
_entity.id
_entity.type
_entity.pdbx_description
1 polymer ?
#
loop_
_entity_poly.entity_id
_entity_poly.type
_entity_poly.pdbx_seq_one_letter_code
_entity_poly.pdbx_strand_id
1 'polypeptide(L)'
;MAFESLTERLQGVFKNLRRKGKLSEKEVQEVTKEIRLALLEADVALPVVKTFIKRVRERAVGHEIIDTLDASQQIIKIVNEELTEILGSETSEIEKSPKIPTIIMMVGLQGAGKTTFAGKLANKLIKEQEARPMMIAADIYRPAAIDQLKTLGQQINVPVFDMGTETPAVEIVKNGLEQARANKNDYVLIDTAGRLQIDETLMQELHDIKEFAHPNEILLVVDSMIGQEAANVAKEFNEQLDITGVVLTKIDGDTRGGAALSIREITGKPIKFTGTGEKITDLSLIHI
;
A
#
# COMPACT_ATOMS: atom_id res chain seq x y z
N MET A 1 1.12 11.47 -13.63
CA MET A 1 1.67 11.18 -12.27
C MET A 1 0.55 10.68 -11.38
N ALA A 2 0.88 9.88 -10.36
CA ALA A 2 -0.14 9.45 -9.38
C ALA A 2 -0.85 10.68 -8.77
N PHE A 3 -2.14 10.54 -8.51
CA PHE A 3 -3.00 11.59 -7.96
C PHE A 3 -3.22 12.84 -8.82
N GLU A 4 -2.76 12.87 -10.07
CA GLU A 4 -2.85 14.08 -10.92
C GLU A 4 -4.29 14.54 -11.14
N SER A 5 -5.19 13.60 -11.46
CA SER A 5 -6.62 13.88 -11.66
C SER A 5 -7.30 14.42 -10.39
N LEU A 6 -7.03 13.82 -9.22
CA LEU A 6 -7.58 14.30 -7.95
C LEU A 6 -7.03 15.69 -7.60
N THR A 7 -5.74 15.89 -7.79
CA THR A 7 -5.07 17.18 -7.53
C THR A 7 -5.65 18.29 -8.38
N GLU A 8 -5.79 18.08 -9.69
CA GLU A 8 -6.36 19.08 -10.61
C GLU A 8 -7.80 19.45 -10.24
N ARG A 9 -8.61 18.46 -9.88
CA ARG A 9 -10.02 18.71 -9.47
C ARG A 9 -10.10 19.50 -8.17
N LEU A 10 -9.34 19.12 -7.14
CA LEU A 10 -9.30 19.86 -5.89
C LEU A 10 -8.76 21.28 -6.08
N GLN A 11 -7.75 21.47 -6.91
CA GLN A 11 -7.25 22.80 -7.26
C GLN A 11 -8.32 23.64 -7.97
N GLY A 12 -9.12 23.04 -8.85
CA GLY A 12 -10.28 23.70 -9.49
C GLY A 12 -11.30 24.18 -8.48
N VAL A 13 -11.68 23.34 -7.54
CA VAL A 13 -12.59 23.70 -6.43
C VAL A 13 -12.01 24.84 -5.59
N PHE A 14 -10.74 24.76 -5.22
CA PHE A 14 -10.06 25.79 -4.42
C PHE A 14 -9.89 27.12 -5.14
N LYS A 15 -9.64 27.09 -6.46
CA LYS A 15 -9.58 28.31 -7.27
C LYS A 15 -10.91 29.08 -7.31
N ASN A 16 -12.01 28.33 -7.41
CA ASN A 16 -13.35 28.92 -7.36
C ASN A 16 -13.66 29.50 -5.98
N LEU A 17 -13.23 28.81 -4.92
CA LEU A 17 -13.41 29.23 -3.54
C LEU A 17 -12.70 30.53 -3.22
N ARG A 18 -11.43 30.68 -3.63
CA ARG A 18 -10.61 31.90 -3.41
C ARG A 18 -11.22 33.17 -3.98
N ARG A 19 -12.16 33.06 -4.93
CA ARG A 19 -12.84 34.22 -5.53
C ARG A 19 -14.02 34.75 -4.70
N LYS A 20 -14.44 34.00 -3.66
CA LYS A 20 -15.69 34.27 -2.92
C LYS A 20 -15.52 35.01 -1.58
N GLY A 21 -14.35 35.43 -1.17
CA GLY A 21 -14.11 36.27 0.01
C GLY A 21 -14.64 35.69 1.35
N LYS A 22 -15.84 36.10 1.79
CA LYS A 22 -16.47 35.55 3.00
C LYS A 22 -17.34 34.35 2.64
N LEU A 23 -17.25 33.27 3.42
CA LEU A 23 -18.05 32.06 3.22
C LEU A 23 -19.22 32.01 4.21
N SER A 24 -20.41 31.88 3.67
CA SER A 24 -21.63 31.54 4.43
C SER A 24 -21.69 30.01 4.63
N GLU A 25 -22.47 29.54 5.57
CA GLU A 25 -22.73 28.11 5.80
C GLU A 25 -23.20 27.39 4.52
N LYS A 26 -24.02 28.09 3.69
CA LYS A 26 -24.46 27.57 2.40
C LYS A 26 -23.31 27.34 1.43
N GLU A 27 -22.33 28.24 1.39
CA GLU A 27 -21.14 28.11 0.53
C GLU A 27 -20.22 27.02 1.02
N VAL A 28 -20.09 26.80 2.33
CA VAL A 28 -19.39 25.64 2.91
C VAL A 28 -20.03 24.32 2.46
N GLN A 29 -21.38 24.27 2.43
CA GLN A 29 -22.10 23.10 1.93
C GLN A 29 -21.88 22.87 0.43
N GLU A 30 -21.88 23.92 -0.39
CA GLU A 30 -21.58 23.82 -1.83
C GLU A 30 -20.17 23.30 -2.09
N VAL A 31 -19.16 23.86 -1.43
CA VAL A 31 -17.75 23.46 -1.58
C VAL A 31 -17.53 22.02 -1.12
N THR A 32 -18.09 21.63 0.01
CA THR A 32 -17.97 20.25 0.50
C THR A 32 -18.66 19.25 -0.43
N LYS A 33 -19.71 19.68 -1.16
CA LYS A 33 -20.33 18.86 -2.20
C LYS A 33 -19.41 18.67 -3.41
N GLU A 34 -18.75 19.73 -3.86
CA GLU A 34 -17.77 19.65 -4.96
C GLU A 34 -16.57 18.76 -4.59
N ILE A 35 -16.02 18.91 -3.38
CA ILE A 35 -14.95 18.05 -2.84
C ILE A 35 -15.39 16.59 -2.80
N ARG A 36 -16.61 16.33 -2.33
CA ARG A 36 -17.21 14.98 -2.32
C ARG A 36 -17.23 14.36 -3.72
N LEU A 37 -17.68 15.12 -4.72
CA LEU A 37 -17.70 14.65 -6.11
C LEU A 37 -16.29 14.35 -6.62
N ALA A 38 -15.33 15.23 -6.35
CA ALA A 38 -13.93 15.02 -6.76
C ALA A 38 -13.33 13.73 -6.18
N LEU A 39 -13.60 13.43 -4.90
CA LEU A 39 -13.15 12.21 -4.23
C LEU A 39 -13.82 10.96 -4.82
N LEU A 40 -15.14 11.00 -5.10
CA LEU A 40 -15.86 9.88 -5.71
C LEU A 40 -15.36 9.59 -7.14
N GLU A 41 -15.10 10.62 -7.93
CA GLU A 41 -14.56 10.51 -9.28
C GLU A 41 -13.09 10.02 -9.29
N ALA A 42 -12.37 10.22 -8.18
CA ALA A 42 -11.07 9.64 -7.94
C ALA A 42 -11.12 8.19 -7.41
N ASP A 43 -12.30 7.56 -7.41
CA ASP A 43 -12.54 6.20 -6.90
C ASP A 43 -12.24 6.01 -5.40
N VAL A 44 -12.38 7.07 -4.60
CA VAL A 44 -12.36 6.92 -3.15
C VAL A 44 -13.63 6.21 -2.68
N ALA A 45 -13.49 5.22 -1.81
CA ALA A 45 -14.61 4.45 -1.28
C ALA A 45 -15.65 5.34 -0.57
N LEU A 46 -16.92 5.11 -0.86
CA LEU A 46 -18.03 5.97 -0.35
C LEU A 46 -18.04 6.15 1.18
N PRO A 47 -17.77 5.13 2.02
CA PRO A 47 -17.68 5.32 3.47
C PRO A 47 -16.59 6.32 3.86
N VAL A 48 -15.43 6.23 3.21
CA VAL A 48 -14.27 7.12 3.44
C VAL A 48 -14.61 8.55 3.05
N VAL A 49 -15.23 8.74 1.88
CA VAL A 49 -15.71 10.07 1.43
C VAL A 49 -16.70 10.68 2.43
N LYS A 50 -17.64 9.88 2.95
CA LYS A 50 -18.61 10.36 3.95
C LYS A 50 -17.93 10.82 5.24
N THR A 51 -17.00 10.04 5.76
CA THR A 51 -16.23 10.36 6.97
C THR A 51 -15.39 11.62 6.76
N PHE A 52 -14.68 11.70 5.65
CA PHE A 52 -13.88 12.86 5.28
C PHE A 52 -14.70 14.15 5.23
N ILE A 53 -15.79 14.15 4.48
CA ILE A 53 -16.67 15.32 4.35
C ILE A 53 -17.29 15.73 5.70
N LYS A 54 -17.61 14.76 6.56
CA LYS A 54 -18.10 15.02 7.91
C LYS A 54 -17.04 15.76 8.73
N ARG A 55 -15.80 15.25 8.78
CA ARG A 55 -14.66 15.87 9.49
C ARG A 55 -14.40 17.29 8.98
N VAL A 56 -14.34 17.48 7.66
CA VAL A 56 -14.14 18.81 7.05
C VAL A 56 -15.23 19.78 7.48
N ARG A 57 -16.51 19.37 7.47
CA ARG A 57 -17.63 20.24 7.89
C ARG A 57 -17.57 20.59 9.37
N GLU A 58 -17.34 19.62 10.23
CA GLU A 58 -17.24 19.82 11.68
C GLU A 58 -16.12 20.82 12.02
N ARG A 59 -14.97 20.70 11.37
CA ARG A 59 -13.85 21.63 11.54
C ARG A 59 -14.14 23.01 10.95
N ALA A 60 -14.80 23.09 9.79
CA ALA A 60 -15.12 24.35 9.15
C ALA A 60 -16.18 25.17 9.93
N VAL A 61 -17.11 24.50 10.63
CA VAL A 61 -18.16 25.16 11.43
C VAL A 61 -17.71 25.44 12.85
N GLY A 62 -16.88 24.56 13.44
CA GLY A 62 -16.43 24.64 14.84
C GLY A 62 -15.17 25.47 15.07
N HIS A 63 -14.54 26.01 14.06
CA HIS A 63 -13.27 26.69 14.22
C HIS A 63 -13.46 28.16 14.60
N GLU A 64 -12.80 28.55 15.70
CA GLU A 64 -12.42 29.90 15.97
C GLU A 64 -11.72 30.49 14.74
N ILE A 65 -12.27 31.58 14.23
CA ILE A 65 -11.75 32.30 13.07
C ILE A 65 -10.29 32.66 13.38
N ILE A 66 -9.35 32.07 12.67
CA ILE A 66 -7.96 32.53 12.72
C ILE A 66 -7.95 33.90 12.04
N ASP A 67 -7.81 34.95 12.78
CA ASP A 67 -7.92 36.35 12.33
C ASP A 67 -7.04 36.74 11.13
N THR A 68 -6.06 35.88 10.79
CA THR A 68 -5.09 36.12 9.70
C THR A 68 -5.41 35.43 8.38
N LEU A 69 -6.38 34.50 8.35
CA LEU A 69 -6.76 33.75 7.15
C LEU A 69 -8.21 34.08 6.75
N ASP A 70 -8.45 34.24 5.44
CA ASP A 70 -9.82 34.31 4.94
C ASP A 70 -10.49 32.91 5.04
N ALA A 71 -11.80 32.87 5.04
CA ALA A 71 -12.57 31.64 5.22
C ALA A 71 -12.27 30.59 4.14
N SER A 72 -11.89 30.99 2.94
CA SER A 72 -11.50 30.09 1.86
C SER A 72 -10.14 29.44 2.10
N GLN A 73 -9.20 30.21 2.62
CA GLN A 73 -7.88 29.66 3.02
C GLN A 73 -8.00 28.67 4.17
N GLN A 74 -8.92 28.92 5.12
CA GLN A 74 -9.18 28.00 6.23
C GLN A 74 -9.73 26.67 5.74
N ILE A 75 -10.70 26.65 4.82
CA ILE A 75 -11.22 25.38 4.26
C ILE A 75 -10.13 24.64 3.49
N ILE A 76 -9.32 25.31 2.68
CA ILE A 76 -8.22 24.70 1.97
C ILE A 76 -7.23 24.06 2.94
N LYS A 77 -6.90 24.76 4.03
CA LYS A 77 -6.03 24.25 5.09
C LYS A 77 -6.63 23.01 5.75
N ILE A 78 -7.90 23.05 6.15
CA ILE A 78 -8.60 21.90 6.76
C ILE A 78 -8.59 20.70 5.83
N VAL A 79 -8.92 20.87 4.55
CA VAL A 79 -8.93 19.78 3.57
C VAL A 79 -7.53 19.18 3.39
N ASN A 80 -6.50 20.02 3.34
CA ASN A 80 -5.13 19.57 3.20
C ASN A 80 -4.66 18.77 4.45
N GLU A 81 -4.99 19.25 5.63
CA GLU A 81 -4.68 18.56 6.90
C GLU A 81 -5.41 17.22 6.99
N GLU A 82 -6.70 17.15 6.65
CA GLU A 82 -7.47 15.90 6.64
C GLU A 82 -6.93 14.89 5.60
N LEU A 83 -6.53 15.34 4.40
CA LEU A 83 -5.89 14.48 3.41
C LEU A 83 -4.55 13.94 3.91
N THR A 84 -3.74 14.78 4.53
CA THR A 84 -2.46 14.40 5.12
C THR A 84 -2.64 13.38 6.24
N GLU A 85 -3.64 13.59 7.11
CA GLU A 85 -3.96 12.66 8.20
C GLU A 85 -4.41 11.30 7.67
N ILE A 86 -5.28 11.26 6.66
CA ILE A 86 -5.74 10.01 6.05
C ILE A 86 -4.57 9.26 5.38
N LEU A 87 -3.69 9.95 4.68
CA LEU A 87 -2.54 9.32 4.03
C LEU A 87 -1.47 8.87 5.03
N GLY A 88 -1.49 9.41 6.24
CA GLY A 88 -0.51 9.16 7.29
C GLY A 88 0.58 10.24 7.30
N SER A 89 0.71 10.93 8.43
CA SER A 89 1.62 12.07 8.59
C SER A 89 3.11 11.69 8.63
N GLU A 90 3.45 10.40 8.69
CA GLU A 90 4.82 9.92 8.81
C GLU A 90 5.10 8.77 7.83
N THR A 91 6.33 8.73 7.33
CA THR A 91 6.84 7.62 6.52
C THR A 91 7.00 6.39 7.40
N SER A 92 6.43 5.26 6.97
CA SER A 92 6.57 3.99 7.67
C SER A 92 7.59 3.10 6.96
N GLU A 93 8.70 2.83 7.64
CA GLU A 93 9.74 1.93 7.16
C GLU A 93 9.46 0.46 7.52
N ILE A 94 10.28 -0.45 6.98
CA ILE A 94 10.28 -1.85 7.37
C ILE A 94 10.84 -1.99 8.79
N GLU A 95 10.09 -2.67 9.64
CA GLU A 95 10.55 -2.99 10.98
C GLU A 95 11.62 -4.08 10.94
N LYS A 96 12.84 -3.71 11.35
CA LYS A 96 13.96 -4.65 11.41
C LYS A 96 13.85 -5.56 12.62
N SER A 97 14.04 -6.85 12.39
CA SER A 97 14.20 -7.81 13.48
C SER A 97 15.50 -7.56 14.26
N PRO A 98 15.48 -7.66 15.59
CA PRO A 98 16.70 -7.66 16.41
C PRO A 98 17.58 -8.92 16.14
N LYS A 99 17.00 -9.96 15.55
CA LYS A 99 17.69 -11.19 15.15
C LYS A 99 17.53 -11.42 13.66
N ILE A 100 18.60 -11.72 12.96
CA ILE A 100 18.58 -12.06 11.53
C ILE A 100 18.02 -13.47 11.31
N PRO A 101 17.29 -13.68 10.21
CA PRO A 101 16.87 -12.69 9.23
C PRO A 101 15.62 -11.89 9.66
N THR A 102 15.47 -10.68 9.15
CA THR A 102 14.17 -10.00 9.10
C THR A 102 13.31 -10.68 8.04
N ILE A 103 12.15 -11.18 8.43
CA ILE A 103 11.27 -11.95 7.55
C ILE A 103 10.11 -11.07 7.07
N ILE A 104 9.97 -10.96 5.76
CA ILE A 104 8.93 -10.17 5.09
C ILE A 104 8.09 -11.10 4.23
N MET A 105 6.81 -11.20 4.54
CA MET A 105 5.85 -12.01 3.81
C MET A 105 4.99 -11.11 2.90
N MET A 106 5.00 -11.36 1.59
CA MET A 106 4.14 -10.66 0.64
C MET A 106 2.87 -11.45 0.41
N VAL A 107 1.73 -10.79 0.62
CA VAL A 107 0.38 -11.35 0.41
C VAL A 107 -0.40 -10.49 -0.57
N GLY A 108 -1.47 -11.01 -1.15
CA GLY A 108 -2.34 -10.28 -2.08
C GLY A 108 -2.85 -11.14 -3.23
N LEU A 109 -3.77 -10.59 -4.00
CA LEU A 109 -4.41 -11.30 -5.12
C LEU A 109 -3.43 -11.60 -6.26
N GLN A 110 -3.85 -12.49 -7.16
CA GLN A 110 -3.12 -12.80 -8.38
C GLN A 110 -2.99 -11.55 -9.26
N GLY A 111 -1.81 -11.33 -9.84
CA GLY A 111 -1.55 -10.18 -10.71
C GLY A 111 -1.32 -8.86 -9.98
N ALA A 112 -1.39 -8.82 -8.65
CA ALA A 112 -1.12 -7.61 -7.86
C ALA A 112 0.35 -7.16 -7.90
N GLY A 113 1.27 -8.02 -8.36
CA GLY A 113 2.69 -7.66 -8.51
C GLY A 113 3.60 -8.10 -7.36
N LYS A 114 3.21 -9.09 -6.56
CA LYS A 114 4.01 -9.61 -5.43
C LYS A 114 5.43 -10.01 -5.82
N THR A 115 5.55 -10.88 -6.83
CA THR A 115 6.84 -11.36 -7.34
C THR A 115 7.75 -10.23 -7.81
N THR A 116 7.20 -9.28 -8.57
CA THR A 116 7.94 -8.09 -9.03
C THR A 116 8.35 -7.21 -7.85
N PHE A 117 7.46 -7.02 -6.88
CA PHE A 117 7.74 -6.24 -5.68
C PHE A 117 8.84 -6.89 -4.83
N ALA A 118 8.85 -8.23 -4.69
CA ALA A 118 9.92 -8.95 -3.99
C ALA A 118 11.30 -8.60 -4.57
N GLY A 119 11.45 -8.67 -5.89
CA GLY A 119 12.69 -8.30 -6.56
C GLY A 119 13.06 -6.82 -6.37
N LYS A 120 12.09 -5.92 -6.49
CA LYS A 120 12.31 -4.48 -6.28
C LYS A 120 12.75 -4.17 -4.85
N LEU A 121 12.09 -4.78 -3.87
CA LEU A 121 12.43 -4.60 -2.46
C LEU A 121 13.82 -5.16 -2.15
N ALA A 122 14.15 -6.36 -2.64
CA ALA A 122 15.50 -6.93 -2.49
C ALA A 122 16.58 -6.00 -3.05
N ASN A 123 16.37 -5.47 -4.26
CA ASN A 123 17.29 -4.52 -4.87
C ASN A 123 17.44 -3.20 -4.07
N LYS A 124 16.34 -2.69 -3.52
CA LYS A 124 16.35 -1.49 -2.66
C LYS A 124 17.13 -1.73 -1.37
N LEU A 125 16.89 -2.87 -0.69
CA LEU A 125 17.59 -3.25 0.53
C LEU A 125 19.10 -3.39 0.31
N ILE A 126 19.53 -3.95 -0.81
CA ILE A 126 20.96 -4.04 -1.18
C ILE A 126 21.55 -2.65 -1.36
N LYS A 127 20.89 -1.79 -2.13
CA LYS A 127 21.42 -0.47 -2.48
C LYS A 127 21.47 0.51 -1.33
N GLU A 128 20.47 0.48 -0.46
CA GLU A 128 20.32 1.47 0.60
C GLU A 128 20.87 1.01 1.95
N GLN A 129 20.97 -0.30 2.16
CA GLN A 129 21.36 -0.88 3.45
C GLN A 129 22.52 -1.87 3.37
N GLU A 130 23.09 -2.10 2.17
CA GLU A 130 24.11 -3.12 1.91
C GLU A 130 23.68 -4.52 2.38
N ALA A 131 22.37 -4.77 2.35
CA ALA A 131 21.74 -5.98 2.84
C ALA A 131 22.08 -7.21 1.99
N ARG A 132 21.97 -8.39 2.59
CA ARG A 132 22.10 -9.70 1.93
C ARG A 132 20.76 -10.43 1.97
N PRO A 133 19.78 -10.02 1.16
CA PRO A 133 18.49 -10.66 1.13
C PRO A 133 18.54 -12.04 0.47
N MET A 134 17.56 -12.88 0.80
CA MET A 134 17.21 -14.10 0.09
C MET A 134 15.72 -14.06 -0.22
N MET A 135 15.32 -14.56 -1.39
CA MET A 135 13.90 -14.68 -1.75
C MET A 135 13.48 -16.15 -1.68
N ILE A 136 12.24 -16.41 -1.25
CA ILE A 136 11.64 -17.75 -1.20
C ILE A 136 10.42 -17.76 -2.14
N ALA A 137 10.45 -18.68 -3.12
CA ALA A 137 9.36 -18.89 -4.08
C ALA A 137 8.31 -19.84 -3.47
N ALA A 138 7.29 -19.30 -2.82
CA ALA A 138 6.21 -20.07 -2.19
C ALA A 138 4.90 -20.06 -3.00
N ASP A 139 4.88 -19.50 -4.23
CA ASP A 139 3.75 -19.61 -5.16
C ASP A 139 3.86 -20.92 -5.97
N ILE A 140 3.41 -22.01 -5.36
CA ILE A 140 3.50 -23.35 -5.94
C ILE A 140 2.46 -23.62 -7.05
N TYR A 141 1.44 -22.77 -7.16
CA TYR A 141 0.36 -22.95 -8.12
C TYR A 141 0.71 -22.43 -9.54
N ARG A 142 1.78 -21.62 -9.62
CA ARG A 142 2.20 -21.00 -10.88
C ARG A 142 3.69 -21.20 -11.14
N PRO A 143 4.06 -22.24 -11.89
CA PRO A 143 5.46 -22.48 -12.24
C PRO A 143 6.17 -21.25 -12.83
N ALA A 144 5.47 -20.50 -13.66
CA ALA A 144 5.99 -19.27 -14.26
C ALA A 144 6.34 -18.17 -13.21
N ALA A 145 5.69 -18.14 -12.05
CA ALA A 145 6.04 -17.20 -10.98
C ALA A 145 7.38 -17.57 -10.32
N ILE A 146 7.64 -18.86 -10.14
CA ILE A 146 8.94 -19.37 -9.64
C ILE A 146 10.07 -18.95 -10.60
N ASP A 147 9.87 -19.19 -11.90
CA ASP A 147 10.87 -18.83 -12.93
C ASP A 147 11.07 -17.32 -13.03
N GLN A 148 10.00 -16.55 -12.89
CA GLN A 148 10.06 -15.09 -12.83
C GLN A 148 10.89 -14.62 -11.62
N LEU A 149 10.65 -15.17 -10.44
CA LEU A 149 11.39 -14.80 -9.24
C LEU A 149 12.87 -15.15 -9.37
N LYS A 150 13.20 -16.32 -9.94
CA LYS A 150 14.58 -16.73 -10.25
C LYS A 150 15.27 -15.76 -11.22
N THR A 151 14.56 -15.37 -12.28
CA THR A 151 15.08 -14.40 -13.25
C THR A 151 15.38 -13.05 -12.60
N LEU A 152 14.48 -12.56 -11.76
CA LEU A 152 14.69 -11.33 -10.98
C LEU A 152 15.86 -11.47 -10.03
N GLY A 153 15.98 -12.61 -9.32
CA GLY A 153 17.10 -12.90 -8.43
C GLY A 153 18.44 -12.87 -9.15
N GLN A 154 18.52 -13.48 -10.34
CA GLN A 154 19.71 -13.45 -11.18
C GLN A 154 20.11 -12.02 -11.61
N GLN A 155 19.13 -11.20 -11.99
CA GLN A 155 19.38 -9.81 -12.41
C GLN A 155 20.01 -8.95 -11.32
N ILE A 156 19.68 -9.22 -10.05
CA ILE A 156 20.14 -8.44 -8.89
C ILE A 156 21.15 -9.19 -8.00
N ASN A 157 21.60 -10.37 -8.42
CA ASN A 157 22.50 -11.25 -7.66
C ASN A 157 21.95 -11.64 -6.26
N VAL A 158 20.66 -11.93 -6.17
CA VAL A 158 19.98 -12.40 -4.95
C VAL A 158 19.63 -13.86 -5.08
N PRO A 159 20.01 -14.72 -4.11
CA PRO A 159 19.61 -16.12 -4.12
C PRO A 159 18.11 -16.29 -3.98
N VAL A 160 17.56 -17.22 -4.76
CA VAL A 160 16.16 -17.63 -4.70
C VAL A 160 16.09 -19.07 -4.28
N PHE A 161 15.37 -19.34 -3.20
CA PHE A 161 15.08 -20.69 -2.74
C PHE A 161 13.74 -21.16 -3.29
N ASP A 162 13.71 -22.36 -3.86
CA ASP A 162 12.49 -23.05 -4.29
C ASP A 162 12.63 -24.56 -4.13
N MET A 163 11.51 -25.24 -4.11
CA MET A 163 11.42 -26.71 -4.12
C MET A 163 10.42 -27.21 -5.18
N GLY A 164 10.21 -26.41 -6.22
CA GLY A 164 9.24 -26.72 -7.28
C GLY A 164 7.79 -26.55 -6.82
N THR A 165 6.88 -27.26 -7.51
CA THR A 165 5.42 -27.11 -7.33
C THR A 165 4.78 -28.26 -6.55
N GLU A 166 5.50 -29.34 -6.30
CA GLU A 166 4.99 -30.53 -5.63
C GLU A 166 5.12 -30.49 -4.09
N THR A 167 5.94 -29.56 -3.58
CA THR A 167 6.18 -29.41 -2.15
C THR A 167 5.21 -28.37 -1.56
N PRO A 168 4.57 -28.63 -0.42
CA PRO A 168 3.70 -27.62 0.22
C PRO A 168 4.43 -26.32 0.53
N ALA A 169 3.76 -25.18 0.35
CA ALA A 169 4.35 -23.84 0.52
C ALA A 169 4.98 -23.63 1.91
N VAL A 170 4.35 -24.13 2.97
CA VAL A 170 4.89 -24.07 4.35
C VAL A 170 6.21 -24.81 4.48
N GLU A 171 6.36 -25.96 3.84
CA GLU A 171 7.60 -26.75 3.87
C GLU A 171 8.71 -26.05 3.08
N ILE A 172 8.39 -25.43 1.95
CA ILE A 172 9.34 -24.60 1.18
C ILE A 172 9.82 -23.43 2.06
N VAL A 173 8.92 -22.74 2.74
CA VAL A 173 9.26 -21.63 3.63
C VAL A 173 10.15 -22.11 4.78
N LYS A 174 9.84 -23.25 5.39
CA LYS A 174 10.64 -23.84 6.46
C LYS A 174 12.09 -24.08 6.03
N ASN A 175 12.28 -24.83 4.94
CA ASN A 175 13.60 -25.16 4.43
C ASN A 175 14.36 -23.90 3.95
N GLY A 176 13.63 -22.96 3.32
CA GLY A 176 14.21 -21.68 2.89
C GLY A 176 14.72 -20.84 4.07
N LEU A 177 13.97 -20.77 5.16
CA LEU A 177 14.41 -20.06 6.37
C LEU A 177 15.61 -20.72 7.05
N GLU A 178 15.68 -22.04 7.06
CA GLU A 178 16.87 -22.78 7.56
C GLU A 178 18.09 -22.46 6.71
N GLN A 179 17.96 -22.47 5.38
CA GLN A 179 19.05 -22.10 4.47
C GLN A 179 19.47 -20.63 4.63
N ALA A 180 18.51 -19.71 4.77
CA ALA A 180 18.81 -18.30 4.98
C ALA A 180 19.61 -18.05 6.26
N ARG A 181 19.27 -18.76 7.35
CA ARG A 181 20.04 -18.71 8.61
C ARG A 181 21.44 -19.27 8.45
N ALA A 182 21.60 -20.41 7.78
CA ALA A 182 22.90 -21.02 7.50
C ALA A 182 23.80 -20.09 6.67
N ASN A 183 23.22 -19.41 5.68
CA ASN A 183 23.91 -18.45 4.81
C ASN A 183 24.10 -17.07 5.46
N LYS A 184 23.55 -16.85 6.65
CA LYS A 184 23.57 -15.55 7.36
C LYS A 184 22.96 -14.43 6.52
N ASN A 185 21.88 -14.72 5.78
CA ASN A 185 21.09 -13.69 5.15
C ASN A 185 20.43 -12.81 6.23
N ASP A 186 20.38 -11.51 6.01
CA ASP A 186 19.81 -10.55 6.96
C ASP A 186 18.33 -10.24 6.69
N TYR A 187 17.88 -10.49 5.47
CA TYR A 187 16.49 -10.42 5.07
C TYR A 187 16.02 -11.68 4.33
N VAL A 188 14.79 -12.07 4.57
CA VAL A 188 14.09 -13.10 3.79
C VAL A 188 12.77 -12.52 3.27
N LEU A 189 12.58 -12.60 1.95
CA LEU A 189 11.39 -12.15 1.26
C LEU A 189 10.61 -13.37 0.78
N ILE A 190 9.42 -13.61 1.34
CA ILE A 190 8.57 -14.75 0.99
C ILE A 190 7.54 -14.29 -0.04
N ASP A 191 7.66 -14.76 -1.29
CA ASP A 191 6.69 -14.55 -2.36
C ASP A 191 5.63 -15.64 -2.30
N THR A 192 4.46 -15.32 -1.74
CA THR A 192 3.37 -16.28 -1.55
C THR A 192 2.44 -16.35 -2.76
N ALA A 193 1.66 -17.40 -2.83
CA ALA A 193 0.61 -17.55 -3.83
C ALA A 193 -0.40 -16.40 -3.79
N GLY A 194 -1.02 -16.15 -4.94
CA GLY A 194 -2.20 -15.30 -5.04
C GLY A 194 -3.23 -15.99 -5.91
N ARG A 195 -4.50 -15.88 -5.52
CA ARG A 195 -5.63 -16.33 -6.31
C ARG A 195 -6.42 -15.15 -6.86
N LEU A 196 -7.32 -15.42 -7.81
CA LEU A 196 -8.18 -14.38 -8.40
C LEU A 196 -9.14 -13.76 -7.38
N GLN A 197 -9.50 -14.55 -6.36
CA GLN A 197 -10.38 -14.14 -5.28
C GLN A 197 -9.82 -14.66 -3.95
N ILE A 198 -10.22 -14.03 -2.87
CA ILE A 198 -9.93 -14.49 -1.51
C ILE A 198 -10.83 -15.70 -1.23
N ASP A 199 -10.23 -16.83 -0.91
CA ASP A 199 -10.92 -18.06 -0.51
C ASP A 199 -10.29 -18.68 0.75
N GLU A 200 -11.02 -19.58 1.39
CA GLU A 200 -10.59 -20.24 2.63
C GLU A 200 -9.26 -20.98 2.46
N THR A 201 -9.05 -21.61 1.29
CA THR A 201 -7.82 -22.37 1.02
C THR A 201 -6.60 -21.48 0.97
N LEU A 202 -6.70 -20.33 0.28
CA LEU A 202 -5.63 -19.33 0.25
C LEU A 202 -5.35 -18.80 1.65
N MET A 203 -6.38 -18.42 2.38
CA MET A 203 -6.22 -17.85 3.71
C MET A 203 -5.63 -18.86 4.70
N GLN A 204 -6.02 -20.12 4.64
CA GLN A 204 -5.43 -21.16 5.48
C GLN A 204 -3.94 -21.35 5.18
N GLU A 205 -3.56 -21.40 3.90
CA GLU A 205 -2.14 -21.52 3.51
C GLU A 205 -1.32 -20.32 4.01
N LEU A 206 -1.84 -19.10 3.86
CA LEU A 206 -1.18 -17.89 4.34
C LEU A 206 -1.08 -17.86 5.88
N HIS A 207 -2.10 -18.34 6.59
CA HIS A 207 -2.08 -18.52 8.04
C HIS A 207 -0.99 -19.50 8.46
N ASP A 208 -0.92 -20.66 7.82
CA ASP A 208 0.06 -21.69 8.13
C ASP A 208 1.50 -21.17 7.92
N ILE A 209 1.73 -20.42 6.84
CA ILE A 209 3.02 -19.77 6.60
C ILE A 209 3.31 -18.72 7.68
N LYS A 210 2.33 -17.87 8.04
CA LYS A 210 2.48 -16.85 9.08
C LYS A 210 2.82 -17.46 10.43
N GLU A 211 2.08 -18.50 10.83
CA GLU A 211 2.30 -19.18 12.11
C GLU A 211 3.67 -19.84 12.20
N PHE A 212 4.15 -20.40 11.08
CA PHE A 212 5.47 -21.02 11.06
C PHE A 212 6.61 -20.00 10.98
N ALA A 213 6.51 -19.04 10.06
CA ALA A 213 7.60 -18.12 9.76
C ALA A 213 7.74 -16.99 10.78
N HIS A 214 6.67 -16.64 11.50
CA HIS A 214 6.61 -15.47 12.40
C HIS A 214 7.18 -14.21 11.73
N PRO A 215 6.62 -13.77 10.58
CA PRO A 215 7.18 -12.66 9.82
C PRO A 215 7.16 -11.36 10.64
N ASN A 216 8.21 -10.56 10.51
CA ASN A 216 8.27 -9.21 11.07
C ASN A 216 7.34 -8.26 10.32
N GLU A 217 7.18 -8.50 9.02
CA GLU A 217 6.29 -7.75 8.15
C GLU A 217 5.41 -8.68 7.33
N ILE A 218 4.12 -8.37 7.29
CA ILE A 218 3.16 -8.93 6.34
C ILE A 218 2.70 -7.78 5.46
N LEU A 219 3.23 -7.72 4.25
CA LEU A 219 2.95 -6.64 3.30
C LEU A 219 1.90 -7.07 2.29
N LEU A 220 0.75 -6.41 2.33
CA LEU A 220 -0.29 -6.59 1.34
C LEU A 220 0.05 -5.83 0.06
N VAL A 221 0.25 -6.55 -1.02
CA VAL A 221 0.50 -5.98 -2.34
C VAL A 221 -0.83 -5.85 -3.08
N VAL A 222 -1.19 -4.63 -3.45
CA VAL A 222 -2.46 -4.30 -4.10
C VAL A 222 -2.19 -3.53 -5.39
N ASP A 223 -2.91 -3.90 -6.44
CA ASP A 223 -2.97 -3.15 -7.69
C ASP A 223 -3.83 -1.89 -7.50
N SER A 224 -3.26 -0.70 -7.67
CA SER A 224 -3.99 0.56 -7.50
C SER A 224 -5.11 0.75 -8.54
N MET A 225 -5.01 0.08 -9.68
CA MET A 225 -5.96 0.23 -10.79
C MET A 225 -7.32 -0.44 -10.52
N ILE A 226 -7.43 -1.32 -9.52
CA ILE A 226 -8.74 -1.94 -9.17
C ILE A 226 -9.68 -0.99 -8.40
N GLY A 227 -9.25 0.26 -8.15
CA GLY A 227 -10.10 1.32 -7.60
C GLY A 227 -10.65 1.00 -6.21
N GLN A 228 -11.96 1.17 -6.01
CA GLN A 228 -12.61 0.95 -4.72
C GLN A 228 -12.49 -0.49 -4.20
N GLU A 229 -12.36 -1.47 -5.07
CA GLU A 229 -12.19 -2.88 -4.69
C GLU A 229 -10.90 -3.11 -3.90
N ALA A 230 -9.87 -2.31 -4.15
CA ALA A 230 -8.63 -2.35 -3.38
C ALA A 230 -8.86 -2.20 -1.87
N ALA A 231 -9.81 -1.39 -1.46
CA ALA A 231 -10.16 -1.18 -0.06
C ALA A 231 -10.84 -2.41 0.57
N ASN A 232 -11.72 -3.09 -0.17
CA ASN A 232 -12.37 -4.32 0.28
C ASN A 232 -11.35 -5.44 0.45
N VAL A 233 -10.48 -5.63 -0.55
CA VAL A 233 -9.38 -6.59 -0.49
C VAL A 233 -8.47 -6.31 0.70
N ALA A 234 -8.07 -5.05 0.91
CA ALA A 234 -7.21 -4.68 2.02
C ALA A 234 -7.87 -4.93 3.38
N LYS A 235 -9.16 -4.63 3.51
CA LYS A 235 -9.93 -4.90 4.72
C LYS A 235 -9.92 -6.38 5.05
N GLU A 236 -10.23 -7.25 4.10
CA GLU A 236 -10.34 -8.69 4.29
C GLU A 236 -8.99 -9.32 4.66
N PHE A 237 -7.91 -8.96 3.95
CA PHE A 237 -6.56 -9.42 4.30
C PHE A 237 -6.14 -8.93 5.69
N ASN A 238 -6.50 -7.69 6.07
CA ASN A 238 -6.17 -7.14 7.38
C ASN A 238 -6.91 -7.85 8.50
N GLU A 239 -8.20 -8.13 8.32
CA GLU A 239 -9.02 -8.84 9.32
C GLU A 239 -8.53 -10.27 9.55
N GLN A 240 -8.06 -10.95 8.51
CA GLN A 240 -7.63 -12.33 8.60
C GLN A 240 -6.15 -12.49 8.98
N LEU A 241 -5.27 -11.65 8.48
CA LEU A 241 -3.82 -11.83 8.66
C LEU A 241 -3.15 -10.76 9.54
N ASP A 242 -3.86 -9.71 9.93
CA ASP A 242 -3.27 -8.55 10.63
C ASP A 242 -2.02 -8.03 9.91
N ILE A 243 -2.21 -7.53 8.69
CA ILE A 243 -1.12 -7.01 7.85
C ILE A 243 -0.40 -5.85 8.56
N THR A 244 0.90 -5.69 8.31
CA THR A 244 1.72 -4.62 8.92
C THR A 244 1.83 -3.38 8.04
N GLY A 245 1.56 -3.53 6.76
CA GLY A 245 1.62 -2.44 5.79
C GLY A 245 1.08 -2.84 4.43
N VAL A 246 0.92 -1.85 3.58
CA VAL A 246 0.41 -2.01 2.22
C VAL A 246 1.43 -1.51 1.20
N VAL A 247 1.47 -2.18 0.07
CA VAL A 247 2.25 -1.81 -1.11
C VAL A 247 1.27 -1.58 -2.26
N LEU A 248 1.27 -0.37 -2.81
CA LEU A 248 0.49 -0.03 -4.00
C LEU A 248 1.34 -0.21 -5.25
N THR A 249 0.91 -1.07 -6.15
CA THR A 249 1.56 -1.29 -7.44
C THR A 249 0.83 -0.58 -8.56
N LYS A 250 1.49 -0.43 -9.71
CA LYS A 250 0.95 0.15 -10.95
C LYS A 250 0.40 1.57 -10.79
N ILE A 251 0.97 2.33 -9.86
CA ILE A 251 0.50 3.69 -9.58
C ILE A 251 0.81 4.67 -10.72
N ASP A 252 1.73 4.30 -11.60
CA ASP A 252 2.03 5.00 -12.86
C ASP A 252 0.88 4.94 -13.86
N GLY A 253 0.04 3.89 -13.79
CA GLY A 253 -1.19 3.75 -14.58
C GLY A 253 -2.44 4.34 -13.90
N ASP A 254 -2.37 4.70 -12.62
CA ASP A 254 -3.48 5.26 -11.87
C ASP A 254 -3.28 6.74 -11.58
N THR A 255 -4.01 7.59 -12.30
CA THR A 255 -4.01 9.05 -12.06
C THR A 255 -5.03 9.50 -11.01
N ARG A 256 -5.91 8.61 -10.56
CA ARG A 256 -7.02 8.92 -9.64
C ARG A 256 -6.59 8.91 -8.19
N GLY A 257 -5.87 7.88 -7.75
CA GLY A 257 -5.27 7.78 -6.43
C GLY A 257 -6.23 7.43 -5.28
N GLY A 258 -7.50 7.18 -5.56
CA GLY A 258 -8.51 6.91 -4.52
C GLY A 258 -8.29 5.64 -3.72
N ALA A 259 -7.62 4.65 -4.30
CA ALA A 259 -7.27 3.41 -3.61
C ALA A 259 -6.40 3.68 -2.36
N ALA A 260 -5.41 4.56 -2.48
CA ALA A 260 -4.51 4.88 -1.37
C ALA A 260 -5.26 5.46 -0.16
N LEU A 261 -6.11 6.47 -0.41
CA LEU A 261 -6.95 7.10 0.64
C LEU A 261 -7.87 6.08 1.31
N SER A 262 -8.50 5.22 0.50
CA SER A 262 -9.48 4.25 0.97
C SER A 262 -8.84 3.15 1.81
N ILE A 263 -7.73 2.59 1.37
CA ILE A 263 -7.02 1.52 2.07
C ILE A 263 -6.55 2.00 3.44
N ARG A 264 -5.92 3.15 3.49
CA ARG A 264 -5.38 3.69 4.74
C ARG A 264 -6.47 3.97 5.77
N GLU A 265 -7.56 4.63 5.37
CA GLU A 265 -8.68 4.95 6.27
C GLU A 265 -9.41 3.69 6.75
N ILE A 266 -9.60 2.69 5.89
CA ILE A 266 -10.35 1.47 6.23
C ILE A 266 -9.52 0.52 7.09
N THR A 267 -8.24 0.34 6.80
CA THR A 267 -7.39 -0.62 7.50
C THR A 267 -6.63 -0.05 8.69
N GLY A 268 -6.41 1.26 8.71
CA GLY A 268 -5.49 1.92 9.65
C GLY A 268 -4.01 1.57 9.42
N LYS A 269 -3.69 0.77 8.38
CA LYS A 269 -2.32 0.32 8.11
C LYS A 269 -1.58 1.27 7.16
N PRO A 270 -0.29 1.51 7.38
CA PRO A 270 0.48 2.43 6.55
C PRO A 270 0.68 1.88 5.14
N ILE A 271 0.70 2.78 4.15
CA ILE A 271 1.21 2.44 2.83
C ILE A 271 2.71 2.66 2.88
N LYS A 272 3.48 1.55 2.86
CA LYS A 272 4.93 1.62 3.00
C LYS A 272 5.64 1.89 1.67
N PHE A 273 5.14 1.31 0.58
CA PHE A 273 5.78 1.41 -0.73
C PHE A 273 4.77 1.64 -1.85
N THR A 274 5.27 2.30 -2.90
CA THR A 274 4.57 2.44 -4.18
C THR A 274 5.46 1.98 -5.33
N GLY A 275 4.91 1.15 -6.20
CA GLY A 275 5.53 0.77 -7.47
C GLY A 275 5.20 1.80 -8.54
N THR A 276 6.20 2.51 -9.02
CA THR A 276 6.08 3.67 -9.90
C THR A 276 6.43 3.38 -11.35
N GLY A 277 6.59 2.12 -11.72
CA GLY A 277 6.92 1.68 -13.07
C GLY A 277 7.35 0.21 -13.12
N GLU A 278 7.81 -0.23 -14.29
CA GLU A 278 8.17 -1.64 -14.53
C GLU A 278 9.61 -2.00 -14.14
N LYS A 279 10.52 -1.03 -14.10
CA LYS A 279 11.94 -1.29 -13.83
C LYS A 279 12.15 -1.76 -12.39
N ILE A 280 13.20 -2.55 -12.18
CA ILE A 280 13.59 -3.07 -10.87
C ILE A 280 13.91 -1.95 -9.85
N THR A 281 14.19 -0.76 -10.33
CA THR A 281 14.46 0.44 -9.53
C THR A 281 13.21 1.27 -9.21
N ASP A 282 12.08 0.98 -9.87
CA ASP A 282 10.86 1.79 -9.77
C ASP A 282 10.05 1.40 -8.53
N LEU A 283 10.63 1.66 -7.37
CA LEU A 283 10.02 1.51 -6.06
C LEU A 283 10.30 2.75 -5.22
N SER A 284 9.26 3.37 -4.71
CA SER A 284 9.35 4.53 -3.84
C SER A 284 8.73 4.26 -2.48
N LEU A 285 9.27 4.89 -1.44
CA LEU A 285 8.54 5.09 -0.18
C LEU A 285 7.47 6.17 -0.44
N ILE A 286 6.32 6.06 0.20
CA ILE A 286 5.40 7.19 0.24
C ILE A 286 5.98 8.21 1.20
N HIS A 287 6.41 9.34 0.64
CA HIS A 287 6.66 10.56 1.39
C HIS A 287 5.45 11.48 1.21
N ILE A 288 4.79 11.79 2.28
CA ILE A 288 3.60 12.65 2.31
C ILE A 288 4.00 14.02 2.83
#